data_12892279f5dca29ecfea4126ade4ac44
#
_entry.id   12892279f5dca29ecfea4126ade4ac44
#
_cell.length_a   1.000
_cell.length_b   1.000
_cell.length_c   1.000
_cell.angle_alpha   90.00
_cell.angle_beta   90.00
_cell.angle_gamma   90.00
#
_symmetry.space_group_name_H-M   'P 1'
#
loop_
_entity.id
_entity.type
_entity.pdbx_description
1 polymer ?
#
loop_
_entity_poly.entity_id
_entity_poly.type
_entity_poly.pdbx_seq_one_letter_code
_entity_poly.pdbx_strand_id
1 'polypeptide(L)'
;MNLIDEKIHIEDYNPEWPFLYEKEKELIASKLGDWIRGIEHFGSTSVPNLAAKPIIDILIGVDSLNLDDKALSDLGELGYEALGEAGVPGRLYFRKRKPNSFNLAIVLYKGDLWENNIILRDYLRANPDEAKK
;
A
#
# COMPACT_ATOMS: atom_id res chain seq x y z
N MET A 1 13.39 -13.35 -3.04
CA MET A 1 13.50 -12.72 -2.85
C MET A 1 13.42 -12.13 -2.26
N ASN A 2 13.85 -11.84 -2.18
CA ASN A 2 13.57 -11.50 -1.39
C ASN A 2 13.64 -10.30 -1.00
N LEU A 3 12.99 -9.78 -1.35
CA LEU A 3 12.61 -8.69 -0.71
C LEU A 3 12.83 -8.71 0.70
N ILE A 4 13.56 -9.59 1.08
CA ILE A 4 13.28 -10.03 2.18
C ILE A 4 14.33 -10.14 3.11
N ASP A 5 15.29 -9.37 3.01
CA ASP A 5 16.30 -9.20 4.03
C ASP A 5 15.83 -8.30 5.15
N GLU A 6 14.54 -7.97 5.16
CA GLU A 6 13.99 -7.13 6.21
C GLU A 6 13.71 -7.96 7.46
N LYS A 7 14.16 -7.49 8.60
CA LYS A 7 13.77 -8.10 9.85
C LYS A 7 12.28 -7.89 10.04
N ILE A 8 11.58 -8.98 10.26
CA ILE A 8 10.15 -8.95 10.47
C ILE A 8 9.89 -8.99 11.96
N HIS A 9 9.20 -7.98 12.49
CA HIS A 9 8.70 -8.03 13.85
C HIS A 9 7.28 -7.49 13.87
N ILE A 10 6.47 -8.02 14.75
CA ILE A 10 5.08 -7.65 14.90
C ILE A 10 4.98 -6.70 16.08
N GLU A 11 4.26 -5.60 15.90
CA GLU A 11 3.97 -4.64 16.96
C GLU A 11 2.49 -4.62 17.24
N ASP A 12 2.13 -4.23 18.47
CA ASP A 12 0.73 -3.99 18.79
C ASP A 12 0.17 -2.90 17.88
N TYR A 13 -1.15 -2.91 17.69
CA TYR A 13 -1.78 -1.91 16.85
C TYR A 13 -1.38 -0.49 17.27
N ASN A 14 -0.98 0.31 16.31
CA ASN A 14 -0.58 1.69 16.55
C ASN A 14 -1.64 2.64 15.98
N PRO A 15 -2.34 3.41 16.83
CA PRO A 15 -3.36 4.34 16.34
C PRO A 15 -2.81 5.46 15.46
N GLU A 16 -1.48 5.62 15.38
CA GLU A 16 -0.86 6.57 14.45
C GLU A 16 -0.84 6.08 13.01
N TRP A 17 -1.00 4.78 12.77
CA TRP A 17 -0.94 4.23 11.42
C TRP A 17 -1.95 4.90 10.45
N PRO A 18 -3.22 5.12 10.83
CA PRO A 18 -4.13 5.82 9.93
C PRO A 18 -3.68 7.24 9.59
N PHE A 19 -3.07 7.95 10.53
CA PHE A 19 -2.56 9.30 10.29
C PHE A 19 -1.36 9.28 9.35
N LEU A 20 -0.45 8.33 9.53
CA LEU A 20 0.70 8.17 8.64
C LEU A 20 0.21 7.87 7.21
N TYR A 21 -0.80 7.03 7.09
CA TYR A 21 -1.41 6.75 5.80
C TYR A 21 -1.98 8.02 5.16
N GLU A 22 -2.76 8.82 5.92
CA GLU A 22 -3.37 10.01 5.36
C GLU A 22 -2.33 11.02 4.87
N LYS A 23 -1.26 11.19 5.63
CA LYS A 23 -0.18 12.11 5.22
C LYS A 23 0.51 11.62 3.96
N GLU A 24 0.79 10.34 3.89
CA GLU A 24 1.44 9.79 2.71
C GLU A 24 0.53 9.84 1.48
N LYS A 25 -0.76 9.59 1.68
CA LYS A 25 -1.77 9.72 0.62
C LYS A 25 -1.73 11.12 0.01
N GLU A 26 -1.66 12.15 0.86
CA GLU A 26 -1.61 13.54 0.37
C GLU A 26 -0.36 13.80 -0.45
N LEU A 27 0.80 13.29 0.01
CA LEU A 27 2.04 13.45 -0.73
C LEU A 27 1.96 12.78 -2.10
N ILE A 28 1.46 11.56 -2.15
CA ILE A 28 1.33 10.80 -3.38
C ILE A 28 0.37 11.50 -4.33
N ALA A 29 -0.79 11.93 -3.82
CA ALA A 29 -1.79 12.60 -4.62
C ALA A 29 -1.29 13.93 -5.19
N SER A 30 -0.41 14.63 -4.46
CA SER A 30 0.15 15.89 -4.94
C SER A 30 1.04 15.69 -6.17
N LYS A 31 1.62 14.50 -6.33
CA LYS A 31 2.51 14.20 -7.45
C LYS A 31 1.83 13.42 -8.56
N LEU A 32 0.95 12.48 -8.20
CA LEU A 32 0.37 11.52 -9.14
C LEU A 32 -1.13 11.68 -9.32
N GLY A 33 -1.71 12.79 -8.86
CA GLY A 33 -3.16 12.95 -8.82
C GLY A 33 -3.89 12.61 -10.12
N ASP A 34 -3.31 12.98 -11.26
CA ASP A 34 -3.93 12.73 -12.57
C ASP A 34 -4.01 11.24 -12.91
N TRP A 35 -3.14 10.41 -12.31
CA TRP A 35 -3.12 8.98 -12.54
C TRP A 35 -4.08 8.23 -11.63
N ILE A 36 -4.40 8.80 -10.46
CA ILE A 36 -5.09 8.07 -9.40
C ILE A 36 -6.60 8.10 -9.59
N ARG A 37 -7.21 6.91 -9.70
CA ARG A 37 -8.66 6.75 -9.73
C ARG A 37 -9.18 6.38 -8.34
N GLY A 38 -8.36 5.77 -7.52
CA GLY A 38 -8.68 5.46 -6.14
C GLY A 38 -7.41 5.22 -5.35
N ILE A 39 -7.45 5.50 -4.06
CA ILE A 39 -6.32 5.25 -3.16
C ILE A 39 -6.90 4.81 -1.82
N GLU A 40 -6.39 3.71 -1.28
CA GLU A 40 -6.93 3.10 -0.07
C GLU A 40 -5.82 2.56 0.83
N HIS A 41 -6.04 2.62 2.12
CA HIS A 41 -5.20 1.94 3.11
C HIS A 41 -5.67 0.49 3.15
N PHE A 42 -4.76 -0.47 2.96
CA PHE A 42 -5.12 -1.87 3.00
C PHE A 42 -4.06 -2.65 3.80
N GLY A 43 -4.17 -3.98 3.84
CA GLY A 43 -3.25 -4.80 4.60
C GLY A 43 -3.51 -4.71 6.10
N SER A 44 -2.63 -5.34 6.88
CA SER A 44 -2.86 -5.54 8.32
C SER A 44 -2.94 -4.25 9.12
N THR A 45 -2.13 -3.23 8.77
CA THR A 45 -2.15 -1.97 9.52
C THR A 45 -3.44 -1.18 9.30
N SER A 46 -4.25 -1.56 8.30
CA SER A 46 -5.53 -0.90 8.03
C SER A 46 -6.67 -1.45 8.90
N VAL A 47 -6.42 -2.50 9.67
CA VAL A 47 -7.44 -3.16 10.49
C VAL A 47 -7.26 -2.71 11.93
N PRO A 48 -8.23 -1.99 12.51
CA PRO A 48 -8.11 -1.51 13.89
C PRO A 48 -7.86 -2.64 14.88
N ASN A 49 -7.01 -2.37 15.85
CA ASN A 49 -6.69 -3.27 16.95
C ASN A 49 -5.94 -4.56 16.55
N LEU A 50 -5.50 -4.66 15.29
CA LEU A 50 -4.73 -5.81 14.84
C LEU A 50 -3.23 -5.54 14.98
N ALA A 51 -2.52 -6.43 15.66
CA ALA A 51 -1.05 -6.37 15.71
C ALA A 51 -0.51 -6.69 14.31
N ALA A 52 0.55 -6.00 13.91
CA ALA A 52 1.06 -6.14 12.55
C ALA A 52 2.51 -5.67 12.46
N LYS A 53 3.17 -5.99 11.37
CA LYS A 53 4.44 -5.34 11.03
C LYS A 53 4.14 -3.85 10.80
N PRO A 54 5.03 -2.94 11.27
CA PRO A 54 4.76 -1.50 11.13
C PRO A 54 5.08 -0.99 9.71
N ILE A 55 4.43 -1.58 8.73
CA ILE A 55 4.54 -1.20 7.32
C ILE A 55 3.13 -0.90 6.84
N ILE A 56 2.95 0.33 6.36
CA ILE A 56 1.63 0.77 5.88
C ILE A 56 1.50 0.40 4.41
N ASP A 57 0.48 -0.38 4.09
CA ASP A 57 0.20 -0.79 2.71
C ASP A 57 -0.81 0.16 2.10
N ILE A 58 -0.46 0.71 0.94
CA ILE A 58 -1.30 1.65 0.19
C ILE A 58 -1.63 1.03 -1.16
N LEU A 59 -2.92 1.00 -1.48
CA LEU A 59 -3.42 0.48 -2.74
C LEU A 59 -3.84 1.64 -3.63
N ILE A 60 -3.29 1.71 -4.83
CA ILE A 60 -3.60 2.77 -5.79
C ILE A 60 -4.21 2.13 -7.02
N GLY A 61 -5.40 2.60 -7.40
CA GLY A 61 -6.07 2.17 -8.62
C GLY A 61 -5.85 3.18 -9.73
N VAL A 62 -5.49 2.69 -10.91
CA VAL A 62 -5.21 3.50 -12.10
C VAL A 62 -5.94 2.92 -13.29
N ASP A 63 -6.09 3.73 -14.37
CA ASP A 63 -6.71 3.25 -15.61
C ASP A 63 -5.75 2.43 -16.45
N SER A 64 -4.45 2.66 -16.32
CA SER A 64 -3.43 1.96 -17.09
C SER A 64 -2.18 1.80 -16.23
N LEU A 65 -1.55 0.63 -16.32
CA LEU A 65 -0.29 0.37 -15.63
C LEU A 65 0.91 0.93 -16.38
N ASN A 66 0.69 1.58 -17.52
CA ASN A 66 1.77 2.21 -18.31
C ASN A 66 2.08 3.60 -17.80
N LEU A 67 2.58 3.69 -16.58
CA LEU A 67 2.98 4.98 -16.00
C LEU A 67 4.14 5.56 -16.80
N ASP A 68 4.10 6.86 -17.02
CA ASP A 68 5.18 7.52 -17.77
C ASP A 68 6.41 7.75 -16.88
N ASP A 69 7.50 8.19 -17.51
CA ASP A 69 8.76 8.42 -16.80
C ASP A 69 8.62 9.47 -15.71
N LYS A 70 7.77 10.49 -15.93
CA LYS A 70 7.55 11.50 -14.92
C LYS A 70 6.90 10.93 -13.67
N ALA A 71 5.86 10.09 -13.85
CA ALA A 71 5.20 9.45 -12.70
C ALA A 71 6.17 8.58 -11.92
N LEU A 72 6.98 7.80 -12.62
CA LEU A 72 7.98 6.95 -11.98
C LEU A 72 9.05 7.77 -11.26
N SER A 73 9.49 8.86 -11.87
CA SER A 73 10.45 9.78 -11.27
C SER A 73 9.87 10.44 -10.01
N ASP A 74 8.61 10.85 -10.06
CA ASP A 74 7.94 11.46 -8.91
C ASP A 74 7.89 10.50 -7.73
N LEU A 75 7.60 9.22 -7.98
CA LEU A 75 7.62 8.22 -6.92
C LEU A 75 9.03 8.05 -6.34
N GLY A 76 10.05 8.06 -7.20
CA GLY A 76 11.43 8.00 -6.75
C GLY A 76 11.79 9.18 -5.86
N GLU A 77 11.33 10.39 -6.22
CA GLU A 77 11.58 11.59 -5.42
C GLU A 77 10.92 11.53 -4.05
N LEU A 78 9.80 10.83 -3.94
CA LEU A 78 9.13 10.62 -2.66
C LEU A 78 9.83 9.55 -1.81
N GLY A 79 10.82 8.87 -2.37
CA GLY A 79 11.59 7.86 -1.65
C GLY A 79 11.22 6.42 -1.96
N TYR A 80 10.42 6.20 -3.00
CA TYR A 80 9.97 4.84 -3.36
C TYR A 80 10.94 4.15 -4.29
N GLU A 81 11.17 2.87 -4.01
CA GLU A 81 11.97 1.97 -4.83
C GLU A 81 11.02 1.06 -5.60
N ALA A 82 11.19 0.99 -6.92
CA ALA A 82 10.35 0.15 -7.78
C ALA A 82 10.81 -1.30 -7.71
N LEU A 83 9.86 -2.22 -7.53
CA LEU A 83 10.12 -3.65 -7.39
C LEU A 83 9.41 -4.48 -8.47
N GLY A 84 8.94 -3.85 -9.53
CA GLY A 84 8.21 -4.53 -10.60
C GLY A 84 6.91 -5.14 -10.10
N GLU A 85 6.57 -6.32 -10.57
CA GLU A 85 5.35 -7.00 -10.12
C GLU A 85 5.52 -7.67 -8.75
N ALA A 86 6.74 -7.89 -8.34
CA ALA A 86 7.08 -8.53 -7.06
C ALA A 86 6.30 -9.83 -6.83
N GLY A 87 6.18 -10.64 -7.90
CA GLY A 87 5.55 -11.95 -7.84
C GLY A 87 4.03 -11.97 -8.02
N VAL A 88 3.39 -10.81 -8.20
CA VAL A 88 1.95 -10.73 -8.42
C VAL A 88 1.69 -10.10 -9.79
N PRO A 89 1.32 -10.89 -10.81
CA PRO A 89 1.06 -10.34 -12.15
C PRO A 89 -0.04 -9.28 -12.13
N GLY A 90 0.13 -8.23 -12.91
CA GLY A 90 -0.86 -7.15 -13.00
C GLY A 90 -0.71 -6.08 -11.94
N ARG A 91 0.45 -6.04 -11.29
CA ARG A 91 0.71 -5.09 -10.21
C ARG A 91 2.06 -4.40 -10.43
N LEU A 92 2.12 -3.10 -10.10
CA LEU A 92 3.40 -2.41 -9.95
C LEU A 92 3.59 -2.20 -8.45
N TYR A 93 4.72 -2.63 -7.93
CA TYR A 93 4.97 -2.62 -6.50
C TYR A 93 6.16 -1.74 -6.15
N PHE A 94 6.04 -0.99 -5.06
CA PHE A 94 7.06 -0.05 -4.62
C PHE A 94 7.18 -0.10 -3.10
N ARG A 95 8.35 0.24 -2.59
CA ARG A 95 8.50 0.36 -1.14
C ARG A 95 9.31 1.59 -0.76
N LYS A 96 9.06 2.10 0.44
CA LYS A 96 9.77 3.20 1.04
C LYS A 96 9.97 2.83 2.51
N ARG A 97 11.17 3.06 3.05
CA ARG A 97 11.48 2.61 4.40
C ARG A 97 11.85 3.72 5.37
N LYS A 98 12.05 4.94 4.91
CA LYS A 98 12.43 6.07 5.77
C LYS A 98 11.63 7.31 5.39
N PRO A 99 11.22 8.13 6.37
CA PRO A 99 11.35 7.92 7.81
C PRO A 99 10.42 6.84 8.36
N ASN A 100 9.34 6.52 7.66
CA ASN A 100 8.41 5.45 8.02
C ASN A 100 8.32 4.45 6.87
N SER A 101 7.77 3.29 7.13
CA SER A 101 7.72 2.21 6.15
C SER A 101 6.39 2.14 5.43
N PHE A 102 6.42 2.17 4.10
CA PHE A 102 5.24 2.08 3.24
C PHE A 102 5.51 1.11 2.10
N ASN A 103 4.49 0.35 1.75
CA ASN A 103 4.45 -0.40 0.50
C ASN A 103 3.34 0.17 -0.36
N LEU A 104 3.61 0.36 -1.66
CA LEU A 104 2.58 0.77 -2.61
C LEU A 104 2.32 -0.35 -3.58
N ALA A 105 1.04 -0.68 -3.77
CA ALA A 105 0.61 -1.57 -4.83
C ALA A 105 -0.24 -0.76 -5.79
N ILE A 106 0.21 -0.64 -7.05
CA ILE A 106 -0.55 0.07 -8.09
C ILE A 106 -1.16 -0.98 -8.99
N VAL A 107 -2.48 -0.95 -9.13
CA VAL A 107 -3.26 -1.96 -9.84
C VAL A 107 -4.32 -1.26 -10.69
N LEU A 108 -4.96 -2.00 -11.58
CA LEU A 108 -6.07 -1.45 -12.35
C LEU A 108 -7.25 -1.19 -11.43
N TYR A 109 -7.81 0.01 -11.51
CA TYR A 109 -8.92 0.44 -10.67
C TYR A 109 -10.14 -0.43 -10.95
N LYS A 110 -10.73 -0.99 -9.90
CA LYS A 110 -11.87 -1.90 -9.94
C LYS A 110 -11.60 -3.22 -10.66
N GLY A 111 -10.33 -3.52 -10.95
CA GLY A 111 -9.95 -4.84 -11.42
C GLY A 111 -9.90 -5.84 -10.27
N ASP A 112 -9.56 -7.09 -10.58
CA ASP A 112 -9.60 -8.17 -9.60
C ASP A 112 -8.70 -7.92 -8.39
N LEU A 113 -7.49 -7.43 -8.62
CA LEU A 113 -6.56 -7.17 -7.51
C LEU A 113 -7.10 -6.06 -6.60
N TRP A 114 -7.65 -5.01 -7.19
CA TRP A 114 -8.27 -3.94 -6.41
C TRP A 114 -9.42 -4.48 -5.58
N GLU A 115 -10.38 -5.14 -6.23
CA GLU A 115 -11.59 -5.61 -5.56
C GLU A 115 -11.28 -6.63 -4.45
N ASN A 116 -10.39 -7.59 -4.74
CA ASN A 116 -10.04 -8.62 -3.77
C ASN A 116 -9.41 -8.03 -2.51
N ASN A 117 -8.53 -7.03 -2.67
CA ASN A 117 -7.88 -6.41 -1.52
C ASN A 117 -8.85 -5.57 -0.70
N ILE A 118 -9.75 -4.85 -1.35
CA ILE A 118 -10.76 -4.05 -0.65
C ILE A 118 -11.74 -4.95 0.11
N ILE A 119 -12.21 -6.01 -0.54
CA ILE A 119 -13.15 -6.96 0.08
C ILE A 119 -12.51 -7.61 1.31
N LEU A 120 -11.26 -8.05 1.20
CA LEU A 120 -10.57 -8.68 2.32
C LEU A 120 -10.40 -7.69 3.48
N ARG A 121 -9.97 -6.47 3.18
CA ARG A 121 -9.80 -5.44 4.21
C ARG A 121 -11.11 -5.20 4.95
N ASP A 122 -12.19 -5.00 4.19
CA ASP A 122 -13.50 -4.69 4.78
C ASP A 122 -14.02 -5.87 5.60
N TYR A 123 -13.79 -7.10 5.12
CA TYR A 123 -14.16 -8.30 5.87
C TYR A 123 -13.43 -8.36 7.21
N LEU A 124 -12.11 -8.12 7.20
CA LEU A 124 -11.32 -8.18 8.44
C LEU A 124 -11.70 -7.08 9.41
N ARG A 125 -12.03 -5.90 8.91
CA ARG A 125 -12.51 -4.81 9.77
C ARG A 125 -13.84 -5.15 10.43
N ALA A 126 -14.71 -5.86 9.71
CA ALA A 126 -16.02 -6.24 10.21
C ALA A 126 -15.97 -7.51 11.08
N ASN A 127 -14.90 -8.26 11.03
CA ASN A 127 -14.77 -9.53 11.74
C ASN A 127 -13.43 -9.59 12.49
N PRO A 128 -13.30 -8.82 13.59
CA PRO A 128 -12.01 -8.70 14.29
C PRO A 128 -11.44 -10.03 14.77
N ASP A 129 -12.28 -11.00 15.13
CA ASP A 129 -11.80 -12.31 15.58
C ASP A 129 -11.14 -13.08 14.44
N GLU A 130 -11.65 -12.95 13.23
CA GLU A 130 -11.04 -13.58 12.05
C GLU A 130 -9.69 -12.93 11.73
N ALA A 131 -9.59 -11.62 11.91
CA ALA A 131 -8.36 -10.91 11.63
C ALA A 131 -7.21 -11.38 12.50
N LYS A 132 -7.50 -11.87 13.71
CA LYS A 132 -6.47 -12.29 14.67
C LYS A 132 -6.02 -13.73 14.50
N LYS A 133 -6.60 -14.46 13.57
CA LYS A 133 -6.21 -15.87 13.36
C LYS A 133 -4.94 -16.03 12.55
#